data_c46a4110b26ced69564d0a01fd132693
#
_entry.id   c46a4110b26ced69564d0a01fd132693
#
_cell.length_a   1.000
_cell.length_b   1.000
_cell.length_c   1.000
_cell.angle_alpha   90.00
_cell.angle_beta   90.00
_cell.angle_gamma   90.00
#
_symmetry.space_group_name_H-M   'P 1'
#
loop_
_entity.id
_entity.type
_entity.pdbx_description
1 polymer ?
#
loop_
_entity_poly.entity_id
_entity_poly.type
_entity_poly.pdbx_seq_one_letter_code
_entity_poly.pdbx_strand_id
1 'polypeptide(L)'
;MTIWLSRQLVAAIHDEQLAEHGGGAGIRDEGLLESALARPLNLAGYGDPDIADLGALYAIAITRNHPFVDGNKRTAFAALVMFLALNGAEFEPPEVDATLAMLHLADGHTTDDEFIGWVRTHARVPD
;
A
#
# COMPACT_ATOMS: atom_id res chain seq x y z
N MET A 1 12.35 -14.19 -6.33
CA MET A 1 12.25 -12.92 -7.10
C MET A 1 11.00 -12.16 -6.67
N THR A 2 11.14 -10.90 -6.36
CA THR A 2 10.02 -10.06 -5.93
C THR A 2 9.11 -9.71 -7.11
N ILE A 3 7.80 -9.83 -6.91
CA ILE A 3 6.80 -9.40 -7.89
C ILE A 3 6.35 -8.00 -7.50
N TRP A 4 6.69 -7.02 -8.33
CA TRP A 4 6.38 -5.61 -8.08
C TRP A 4 4.99 -5.24 -8.62
N LEU A 5 4.36 -4.23 -8.03
CA LEU A 5 3.10 -3.71 -8.55
C LEU A 5 3.38 -2.71 -9.68
N SER A 6 2.79 -2.96 -10.85
CA SER A 6 2.89 -2.02 -11.97
C SER A 6 1.90 -0.87 -11.79
N ARG A 7 2.16 0.24 -12.50
CA ARG A 7 1.21 1.36 -12.53
C ARG A 7 -0.16 0.90 -13.01
N GLN A 8 -0.19 0.07 -14.03
CA GLN A 8 -1.44 -0.43 -14.61
C GLN A 8 -2.23 -1.26 -13.60
N LEU A 9 -1.55 -2.10 -12.81
CA LEU A 9 -2.20 -2.90 -11.78
C LEU A 9 -2.76 -2.00 -10.67
N VAL A 10 -2.00 -1.02 -10.21
CA VAL A 10 -2.47 -0.12 -9.15
C VAL A 10 -3.66 0.72 -9.64
N ALA A 11 -3.62 1.18 -10.89
CA ALA A 11 -4.76 1.89 -11.47
C ALA A 11 -6.00 0.99 -11.55
N ALA A 12 -5.83 -0.28 -11.90
CA ALA A 12 -6.93 -1.25 -11.92
C ALA A 12 -7.48 -1.50 -10.52
N ILE A 13 -6.63 -1.60 -9.51
CA ILE A 13 -7.03 -1.73 -8.11
C ILE A 13 -7.86 -0.51 -7.71
N HIS A 14 -7.41 0.69 -8.06
CA HIS A 14 -8.16 1.92 -7.78
C HIS A 14 -9.54 1.90 -8.42
N ASP A 15 -9.64 1.54 -9.69
CA ASP A 15 -10.92 1.45 -10.40
C ASP A 15 -11.87 0.47 -9.71
N GLU A 16 -11.35 -0.67 -9.26
CA GLU A 16 -12.14 -1.67 -8.53
C GLU A 16 -12.65 -1.13 -7.20
N GLN A 17 -11.81 -0.40 -6.46
CA GLN A 17 -12.22 0.21 -5.20
C GLN A 17 -13.33 1.24 -5.40
N LEU A 18 -13.25 2.05 -6.46
CA LEU A 18 -14.31 2.99 -6.79
C LEU A 18 -15.59 2.29 -7.19
N ALA A 19 -15.52 1.23 -7.98
CA ALA A 19 -16.69 0.45 -8.39
C ALA A 19 -17.41 -0.15 -7.18
N GLU A 20 -16.66 -0.58 -6.18
CA GLU A 20 -17.21 -1.22 -4.98
C GLU A 20 -17.72 -0.22 -3.95
N HIS A 21 -17.04 0.91 -3.77
CA HIS A 21 -17.30 1.86 -2.69
C HIS A 21 -17.76 3.24 -3.16
N GLY A 22 -17.71 3.52 -4.45
CA GLY A 22 -17.99 4.85 -5.00
C GLY A 22 -16.81 5.80 -4.82
N GLY A 23 -16.99 7.03 -5.27
CA GLY A 23 -16.00 8.10 -5.18
C GLY A 23 -15.65 8.70 -6.52
N GLY A 24 -14.85 9.76 -6.50
CA GLY A 24 -14.41 10.47 -7.71
C GLY A 24 -13.35 9.70 -8.47
N ALA A 25 -13.54 9.53 -9.77
CA ALA A 25 -12.62 8.80 -10.62
C ALA A 25 -11.40 9.64 -10.99
N GLY A 26 -10.33 8.96 -11.34
CA GLY A 26 -9.17 9.56 -11.97
C GLY A 26 -7.95 9.71 -11.08
N ILE A 27 -6.84 9.98 -11.75
CA ILE A 27 -5.55 10.23 -11.13
C ILE A 27 -5.42 11.75 -10.95
N ARG A 28 -5.20 12.19 -9.72
CA ARG A 28 -5.01 13.61 -9.39
C ARG A 28 -3.65 14.11 -9.85
N ASP A 29 -2.63 13.28 -9.68
CA ASP A 29 -1.25 13.65 -10.00
C ASP A 29 -0.46 12.41 -10.41
N GLU A 30 -0.17 12.30 -11.71
CA GLU A 30 0.56 11.15 -12.27
C GLU A 30 1.98 11.04 -11.72
N GLY A 31 2.67 12.16 -11.53
CA GLY A 31 4.02 12.16 -10.97
C GLY A 31 4.05 11.67 -9.53
N LEU A 32 3.05 12.01 -8.73
CA LEU A 32 2.94 11.51 -7.36
C LEU A 32 2.62 10.02 -7.32
N LEU A 33 1.86 9.51 -8.29
CA LEU A 33 1.62 8.07 -8.42
C LEU A 33 2.92 7.35 -8.76
N GLU A 34 3.65 7.82 -9.75
CA GLU A 34 4.94 7.23 -10.14
C GLU A 34 5.95 7.25 -8.99
N SER A 35 6.02 8.37 -8.27
CA SER A 35 6.89 8.50 -7.10
C SER A 35 6.53 7.51 -6.00
N ALA A 36 5.23 7.32 -5.74
CA ALA A 36 4.77 6.37 -4.74
C ALA A 36 5.19 4.94 -5.10
N LEU A 37 5.02 4.56 -6.37
CA LEU A 37 5.35 3.20 -6.84
C LEU A 37 6.85 2.95 -6.89
N ALA A 38 7.66 3.98 -7.06
CA ALA A 38 9.12 3.87 -7.07
C ALA A 38 9.71 3.67 -5.67
N ARG A 39 9.01 4.09 -4.61
CA ARG A 39 9.56 4.07 -3.26
C ARG A 39 9.97 2.69 -2.76
N PRO A 40 9.15 1.63 -2.90
CA PRO A 40 9.59 0.28 -2.52
C PRO A 40 10.79 -0.21 -3.35
N LEU A 41 10.80 0.07 -4.64
CA LEU A 41 11.91 -0.30 -5.53
C LEU A 41 13.20 0.39 -5.11
N ASN A 42 13.14 1.66 -4.74
CA ASN A 42 14.30 2.42 -4.30
C ASN A 42 14.87 1.84 -3.00
N LEU A 43 14.02 1.50 -2.04
CA LEU A 43 14.48 0.88 -0.80
C LEU A 43 15.16 -0.47 -1.08
N ALA A 44 14.58 -1.29 -1.95
CA ALA A 44 15.16 -2.60 -2.31
C ALA A 44 16.54 -2.44 -2.99
N GLY A 45 16.78 -1.31 -3.64
CA GLY A 45 18.03 -1.04 -4.34
C GLY A 45 19.21 -0.71 -3.42
N TYR A 46 18.97 -0.26 -2.20
CA TYR A 46 20.05 0.15 -1.28
C TYR A 46 19.91 -0.41 0.14
N GLY A 47 18.85 -1.12 0.44
CA GLY A 47 18.62 -1.74 1.74
C GLY A 47 18.44 -3.24 1.58
N ASP A 48 17.95 -3.86 2.65
CA ASP A 48 17.61 -5.28 2.66
C ASP A 48 16.21 -5.47 3.25
N PRO A 49 15.18 -4.86 2.65
CA PRO A 49 13.81 -4.98 3.14
C PRO A 49 13.24 -6.36 2.82
N ASP A 50 12.39 -6.87 3.72
CA ASP A 50 11.62 -8.07 3.41
C ASP A 50 10.30 -7.69 2.72
N ILE A 51 9.50 -8.69 2.37
CA ILE A 51 8.23 -8.50 1.67
C ILE A 51 7.25 -7.66 2.51
N ALA A 52 7.24 -7.84 3.84
CA ALA A 52 6.38 -7.05 4.71
C ALA A 52 6.76 -5.56 4.69
N ASP A 53 8.05 -5.26 4.73
CA ASP A 53 8.55 -3.88 4.64
C ASP A 53 8.12 -3.22 3.32
N LEU A 54 8.30 -3.94 2.21
CA LEU A 54 7.97 -3.43 0.87
C LEU A 54 6.47 -3.21 0.71
N GLY A 55 5.65 -4.14 1.19
CA GLY A 55 4.19 -4.01 1.16
C GLY A 55 3.72 -2.80 1.95
N ALA A 56 4.27 -2.62 3.15
CA ALA A 56 3.95 -1.46 3.98
C ALA A 56 4.31 -0.15 3.27
N LEU A 57 5.44 -0.10 2.55
CA LEU A 57 5.86 1.09 1.82
C LEU A 57 4.92 1.46 0.68
N TYR A 58 4.32 0.49 -0.01
CA TYR A 58 3.29 0.81 -1.01
C TYR A 58 2.12 1.56 -0.35
N ALA A 59 1.63 1.05 0.78
CA ALA A 59 0.52 1.70 1.49
C ALA A 59 0.90 3.09 2.00
N ILE A 60 2.09 3.22 2.60
CA ILE A 60 2.60 4.50 3.10
C ILE A 60 2.70 5.52 1.97
N ALA A 61 3.34 5.14 0.86
CA ALA A 61 3.62 6.06 -0.24
C ALA A 61 2.33 6.52 -0.93
N ILE A 62 1.39 5.61 -1.20
CA ILE A 62 0.12 5.97 -1.82
C ILE A 62 -0.70 6.87 -0.89
N THR A 63 -0.73 6.56 0.40
CA THR A 63 -1.45 7.36 1.39
C THR A 63 -0.85 8.77 1.51
N ARG A 64 0.47 8.88 1.61
CA ARG A 64 1.17 10.17 1.76
C ARG A 64 1.08 11.03 0.51
N ASN A 65 1.29 10.43 -0.66
CA ASN A 65 1.30 11.17 -1.93
C ASN A 65 -0.09 11.56 -2.41
N HIS A 66 -1.11 10.83 -2.00
CA HIS A 66 -2.50 11.11 -2.37
C HIS A 66 -2.67 11.26 -3.89
N PRO A 67 -2.24 10.28 -4.71
CA PRO A 67 -2.16 10.45 -6.16
C PRO A 67 -3.49 10.40 -6.88
N PHE A 68 -4.54 9.85 -6.27
CA PHE A 68 -5.86 9.73 -6.89
C PHE A 68 -6.79 10.86 -6.43
N VAL A 69 -7.81 11.14 -7.21
CA VAL A 69 -8.84 12.13 -6.84
C VAL A 69 -9.53 11.71 -5.55
N ASP A 70 -9.85 10.42 -5.42
CA ASP A 70 -10.53 9.86 -4.26
C ASP A 70 -10.12 8.40 -4.07
N GLY A 71 -10.41 7.82 -2.92
CA GLY A 71 -10.15 6.40 -2.65
C GLY A 71 -8.69 6.06 -2.37
N ASN A 72 -7.87 7.02 -1.98
CA ASN A 72 -6.42 6.78 -1.74
C ASN A 72 -6.16 5.78 -0.61
N LYS A 73 -6.83 5.88 0.53
CA LYS A 73 -6.64 4.95 1.65
C LYS A 73 -7.05 3.52 1.28
N ARG A 74 -8.19 3.38 0.60
CA ARG A 74 -8.67 2.05 0.16
C ARG A 74 -7.72 1.43 -0.85
N THR A 75 -7.26 2.22 -1.82
CA THR A 75 -6.31 1.76 -2.83
C THR A 75 -4.97 1.41 -2.20
N ALA A 76 -4.50 2.23 -1.25
CA ALA A 76 -3.26 1.96 -0.52
C ALA A 76 -3.33 0.62 0.21
N PHE A 77 -4.41 0.35 0.93
CA PHE A 77 -4.59 -0.92 1.64
C PHE A 77 -4.70 -2.09 0.66
N ALA A 78 -5.50 -1.94 -0.41
CA ALA A 78 -5.66 -2.98 -1.41
C ALA A 78 -4.33 -3.30 -2.12
N ALA A 79 -3.50 -2.28 -2.38
CA ALA A 79 -2.16 -2.47 -2.95
C ALA A 79 -1.25 -3.27 -2.02
N LEU A 80 -1.27 -2.94 -0.72
CA LEU A 80 -0.55 -3.70 0.30
C LEU A 80 -0.97 -5.17 0.28
N VAL A 81 -2.26 -5.44 0.34
CA VAL A 81 -2.81 -6.80 0.34
C VAL A 81 -2.39 -7.55 -0.92
N MET A 82 -2.54 -6.91 -2.09
CA MET A 82 -2.18 -7.52 -3.37
C MET A 82 -0.69 -7.83 -3.44
N PHE A 83 0.16 -6.90 -3.03
CA PHE A 83 1.60 -7.11 -3.07
C PHE A 83 2.01 -8.31 -2.20
N LEU A 84 1.49 -8.38 -0.97
CA LEU A 84 1.80 -9.49 -0.07
C LEU A 84 1.32 -10.82 -0.66
N ALA A 85 0.11 -10.85 -1.21
CA ALA A 85 -0.44 -12.07 -1.80
C ALA A 85 0.38 -12.54 -3.01
N LEU A 86 0.77 -11.63 -3.90
CA LEU A 86 1.57 -11.95 -5.08
C LEU A 86 2.95 -12.51 -4.70
N ASN A 87 3.47 -12.13 -3.54
CA ASN A 87 4.78 -12.55 -3.08
C ASN A 87 4.72 -13.67 -2.03
N GLY A 88 3.58 -14.35 -1.92
CA GLY A 88 3.45 -15.55 -1.10
C GLY A 88 3.28 -15.31 0.39
N ALA A 89 3.07 -14.07 0.81
CA ALA A 89 2.86 -13.76 2.22
C ALA A 89 1.38 -13.83 2.58
N GLU A 90 1.08 -14.31 3.78
CA GLU A 90 -0.27 -14.29 4.33
C GLU A 90 -0.46 -13.00 5.13
N PHE A 91 -1.60 -12.34 4.97
CA PHE A 91 -1.87 -11.08 5.66
C PHE A 91 -3.38 -10.96 5.91
N GLU A 92 -3.78 -11.19 7.16
CA GLU A 92 -5.19 -11.23 7.54
C GLU A 92 -5.43 -10.47 8.86
N PRO A 93 -5.19 -9.15 8.89
CA PRO A 93 -5.49 -8.38 10.10
C PRO A 93 -6.99 -8.31 10.32
N PRO A 94 -7.46 -8.22 11.59
CA PRO A 94 -8.86 -7.94 11.86
C PRO A 94 -9.31 -6.68 11.13
N GLU A 95 -10.53 -6.69 10.59
CA GLU A 95 -11.03 -5.58 9.76
C GLU A 95 -11.01 -4.24 10.50
N VAL A 96 -11.40 -4.23 11.77
CA VAL A 96 -11.38 -3.01 12.58
C VAL A 96 -9.96 -2.48 12.75
N ASP A 97 -9.01 -3.37 13.02
CA ASP A 97 -7.60 -2.98 13.18
C ASP A 97 -7.05 -2.40 11.87
N ALA A 98 -7.38 -3.01 10.74
CA ALA A 98 -6.95 -2.52 9.43
C ALA A 98 -7.51 -1.12 9.15
N THR A 99 -8.80 -0.91 9.44
CA THR A 99 -9.43 0.39 9.25
C THR A 99 -8.73 1.47 10.10
N LEU A 100 -8.49 1.17 11.38
CA LEU A 100 -7.83 2.11 12.28
C LEU A 100 -6.38 2.36 11.86
N ALA A 101 -5.66 1.33 11.42
CA ALA A 101 -4.27 1.48 10.97
C ALA A 101 -4.19 2.45 9.79
N MET A 102 -5.09 2.33 8.81
CA MET A 102 -5.10 3.21 7.64
C MET A 102 -5.52 4.63 8.00
N LEU A 103 -6.51 4.80 8.88
CA LEU A 103 -6.92 6.13 9.35
C LEU A 103 -5.77 6.84 10.09
N HIS A 104 -5.09 6.14 10.99
CA HIS A 104 -3.99 6.71 11.77
C HIS A 104 -2.78 7.01 10.90
N LEU A 105 -2.51 6.20 9.89
CA LEU A 105 -1.46 6.49 8.92
C LEU A 105 -1.77 7.78 8.15
N ALA A 106 -3.02 7.90 7.68
CA ALA A 106 -3.43 9.03 6.85
C ALA A 106 -3.45 10.35 7.64
N ASP A 107 -3.83 10.32 8.92
CA ASP A 107 -3.95 11.53 9.74
C ASP A 107 -2.64 11.89 10.48
N GLY A 108 -1.59 11.11 10.32
CA GLY A 108 -0.29 11.39 10.92
C GLY A 108 -0.09 10.92 12.35
N HIS A 109 -1.05 10.20 12.93
CA HIS A 109 -0.90 9.64 14.29
C HIS A 109 0.11 8.50 14.35
N THR A 110 0.32 7.81 13.22
CA THR A 110 1.23 6.67 13.12
C THR A 110 2.42 7.06 12.27
N THR A 111 3.63 6.79 12.76
CA THR A 111 4.85 6.97 11.98
C THR A 111 4.98 5.86 10.95
N ASP A 112 5.86 6.05 9.97
CA ASP A 112 6.14 5.01 8.97
C ASP A 112 6.62 3.72 9.65
N ASP A 113 7.56 3.83 10.61
CA ASP A 113 8.09 2.66 11.32
C ASP A 113 7.01 1.94 12.12
N GLU A 114 6.10 2.67 12.76
CA GLU A 114 5.00 2.06 13.49
C GLU A 114 4.05 1.32 12.55
N PHE A 115 3.75 1.89 11.39
CA PHE A 115 2.90 1.24 10.40
C PHE A 115 3.56 -0.03 9.84
N ILE A 116 4.85 0.04 9.52
CA ILE A 116 5.62 -1.13 9.07
C ILE A 116 5.57 -2.23 10.14
N GLY A 117 5.77 -1.86 11.41
CA GLY A 117 5.66 -2.79 12.53
C GLY A 117 4.29 -3.45 12.64
N TRP A 118 3.23 -2.69 12.40
CA TRP A 118 1.87 -3.22 12.39
C TRP A 118 1.67 -4.24 11.27
N VAL A 119 2.16 -3.93 10.06
CA VAL A 119 2.10 -4.88 8.94
C VAL A 119 2.86 -6.16 9.28
N ARG A 120 4.08 -6.04 9.81
CA ARG A 120 4.91 -7.20 10.16
C ARG A 120 4.23 -8.07 11.21
N THR A 121 3.54 -7.47 12.17
CA THR A 121 2.82 -8.21 13.21
C THR A 121 1.72 -9.10 12.62
N HIS A 122 1.07 -8.64 11.55
CA HIS A 122 -0.07 -9.34 10.95
C HIS A 122 0.29 -10.11 9.68
N ALA A 123 1.52 -10.01 9.21
CA ALA A 123 1.97 -10.70 8.00
C ALA A 123 2.78 -11.95 8.35
N ARG A 124 2.61 -13.00 7.57
CA ARG A 124 3.45 -14.18 7.62
C ARG A 124 4.19 -14.28 6.30
N VAL A 125 5.48 -13.92 6.34
CA VAL A 125 6.34 -13.87 5.15
C VAL A 125 6.95 -15.25 4.93
N PRO A 126 7.02 -15.76 3.69
CA PRO A 126 7.66 -17.04 3.41
C PRO A 126 9.17 -16.96 3.64
N ASP A 127 9.76 -18.07 4.00
CA ASP A 127 11.21 -18.21 4.22
C ASP A 127 12.01 -18.09 2.93
#